data_677fe4ceaf94898bf8d95b223e9d5274
#
_entry.id   677fe4ceaf94898bf8d95b223e9d5274
#
_cell.length_a   1.000
_cell.length_b   1.000
_cell.length_c   1.000
_cell.angle_alpha   90.00
_cell.angle_beta   90.00
_cell.angle_gamma   90.00
#
_symmetry.space_group_name_H-M   'P 1'
#
loop_
_entity.id
_entity.type
_entity.pdbx_description
1 polymer ?
#
loop_
_entity_poly.entity_id
_entity_poly.type
_entity_poly.pdbx_seq_one_letter_code
_entity_poly.pdbx_strand_id
1 'polypeptide(L)'
;MFFRKDTPLTEIESWIAKQLPPVYNTAKNGIEINIFAHKNIRSTEQNRFLMLICTAIAKLHYDTGYCCPGLQSWAMQPAIIKEYFKARFGIEHTSKLDTAEFTKFIDFIQTTMVEETNGEYEILTTDSSYLKSLLS
;
A
#
# COMPACT_ATOMS: atom_id res chain seq x y z
N MET A 1 -14.05 -3.37 -18.84
CA MET A 1 -13.58 -4.77 -19.07
C MET A 1 -12.12 -4.90 -18.75
N PHE A 2 -11.75 -5.91 -18.00
CA PHE A 2 -10.37 -6.16 -17.59
C PHE A 2 -9.82 -7.38 -18.29
N PHE A 3 -8.63 -7.28 -18.88
CA PHE A 3 -7.90 -8.38 -19.47
C PHE A 3 -6.65 -8.68 -18.66
N ARG A 4 -6.36 -9.96 -18.43
CA ARG A 4 -5.15 -10.37 -17.73
C ARG A 4 -3.90 -10.07 -18.57
N LYS A 5 -2.75 -9.94 -17.92
CA LYS A 5 -1.49 -9.60 -18.58
C LYS A 5 -1.09 -10.58 -19.69
N ASP A 6 -1.43 -11.86 -19.54
CA ASP A 6 -1.13 -12.93 -20.51
C ASP A 6 -2.19 -13.08 -21.61
N THR A 7 -3.24 -12.24 -21.61
CA THR A 7 -4.28 -12.28 -22.64
C THR A 7 -3.67 -11.90 -23.99
N PRO A 8 -3.84 -12.74 -25.05
CA PRO A 8 -3.35 -12.41 -26.38
C PRO A 8 -3.96 -11.10 -26.93
N LEU A 9 -3.14 -10.31 -27.61
CA LEU A 9 -3.61 -9.04 -28.20
C LEU A 9 -4.76 -9.27 -29.18
N THR A 10 -4.74 -10.35 -29.96
CA THR A 10 -5.82 -10.72 -30.89
C THR A 10 -7.17 -10.92 -30.18
N GLU A 11 -7.16 -11.45 -28.96
CA GLU A 11 -8.39 -11.63 -28.19
C GLU A 11 -8.96 -10.28 -27.73
N ILE A 12 -8.09 -9.37 -27.31
CA ILE A 12 -8.49 -8.01 -26.90
C ILE A 12 -9.07 -7.27 -28.10
N GLU A 13 -8.40 -7.32 -29.25
CA GLU A 13 -8.89 -6.70 -30.49
C GLU A 13 -10.22 -7.27 -30.93
N SER A 14 -10.41 -8.58 -30.83
CA SER A 14 -11.65 -9.26 -31.16
C SER A 14 -12.80 -8.80 -30.26
N TRP A 15 -12.55 -8.65 -28.95
CA TRP A 15 -13.55 -8.16 -28.03
C TRP A 15 -13.96 -6.72 -28.36
N ILE A 16 -13.00 -5.84 -28.63
CA ILE A 16 -13.28 -4.45 -29.02
C ILE A 16 -14.12 -4.41 -30.30
N ALA A 17 -13.75 -5.22 -31.29
CA ALA A 17 -14.47 -5.28 -32.57
C ALA A 17 -15.92 -5.72 -32.42
N LYS A 18 -16.25 -6.55 -31.43
CA LYS A 18 -17.61 -6.99 -31.14
C LYS A 18 -18.42 -5.93 -30.38
N GLN A 19 -17.78 -5.16 -29.50
CA GLN A 19 -18.48 -4.20 -28.64
C GLN A 19 -18.69 -2.84 -29.29
N LEU A 20 -17.78 -2.44 -30.19
CA LEU A 20 -17.81 -1.10 -30.77
C LEU A 20 -19.00 -0.83 -31.69
N PRO A 21 -19.40 -1.74 -32.61
CA PRO A 21 -20.53 -1.46 -33.53
C PRO A 21 -21.86 -1.15 -32.80
N PRO A 22 -22.32 -1.91 -31.78
CA PRO A 22 -23.54 -1.59 -31.06
C PRO A 22 -23.49 -0.21 -30.40
N VAL A 23 -22.34 0.14 -29.79
CA VAL A 23 -22.16 1.45 -29.13
C VAL A 23 -22.19 2.55 -30.19
N TYR A 24 -21.49 2.39 -31.30
CA TYR A 24 -21.45 3.35 -32.39
C TYR A 24 -22.84 3.63 -32.94
N ASN A 25 -23.65 2.57 -33.18
CA ASN A 25 -24.99 2.69 -33.75
C ASN A 25 -25.98 3.37 -32.82
N THR A 26 -25.76 3.36 -31.51
CA THR A 26 -26.62 3.98 -30.51
C THR A 26 -26.15 5.34 -30.02
N ALA A 27 -24.86 5.69 -30.27
CA ALA A 27 -24.27 6.94 -29.80
C ALA A 27 -24.82 8.14 -30.57
N LYS A 28 -25.29 9.15 -29.83
CA LYS A 28 -25.84 10.40 -30.41
C LYS A 28 -24.80 11.50 -30.51
N ASN A 29 -23.88 11.56 -29.57
CA ASN A 29 -22.92 12.65 -29.40
C ASN A 29 -21.46 12.21 -29.61
N GLY A 30 -21.24 11.03 -30.15
CA GLY A 30 -19.90 10.48 -30.34
C GLY A 30 -19.57 9.35 -29.37
N ILE A 31 -18.39 8.83 -29.50
CA ILE A 31 -17.89 7.70 -28.69
C ILE A 31 -16.58 8.10 -28.05
N GLU A 32 -16.46 7.83 -26.75
CA GLU A 32 -15.20 7.95 -26.04
C GLU A 32 -14.70 6.56 -25.65
N ILE A 33 -13.43 6.27 -25.95
CA ILE A 33 -12.79 5.02 -25.60
C ILE A 33 -11.58 5.35 -24.74
N ASN A 34 -11.55 4.79 -23.50
CA ASN A 34 -10.47 4.98 -22.57
C ASN A 34 -9.77 3.64 -22.32
N ILE A 35 -8.46 3.60 -22.52
CA ILE A 35 -7.64 2.41 -22.33
C ILE A 35 -6.56 2.73 -21.31
N PHE A 36 -6.52 1.96 -20.20
CA PHE A 36 -5.56 2.13 -19.14
C PHE A 36 -4.80 0.84 -18.90
N ALA A 37 -3.50 0.96 -18.56
CA ALA A 37 -2.78 -0.18 -18.02
C ALA A 37 -3.34 -0.50 -16.62
N HIS A 38 -3.87 -1.72 -16.46
CA HIS A 38 -4.34 -2.15 -15.15
C HIS A 38 -3.15 -2.56 -14.29
N LYS A 39 -3.04 -1.95 -13.11
CA LYS A 39 -2.04 -2.33 -12.09
C LYS A 39 -2.75 -3.06 -10.96
N ASN A 40 -2.04 -3.98 -10.31
CA ASN A 40 -2.52 -4.58 -9.08
C ASN A 40 -2.55 -3.50 -8.00
N ILE A 41 -3.72 -2.90 -7.82
CA ILE A 41 -3.91 -1.83 -6.85
C ILE A 41 -3.97 -2.46 -5.45
N ARG A 42 -3.22 -1.86 -4.53
CA ARG A 42 -3.24 -2.27 -3.13
C ARG A 42 -4.63 -2.05 -2.54
N SER A 43 -5.13 -3.03 -1.78
CA SER A 43 -6.46 -2.97 -1.18
C SER A 43 -6.56 -1.89 -0.10
N THR A 44 -7.78 -1.42 0.18
CA THR A 44 -8.06 -0.52 1.30
C THR A 44 -7.66 -1.14 2.64
N GLU A 45 -7.81 -2.46 2.76
CA GLU A 45 -7.40 -3.19 3.97
C GLU A 45 -5.90 -3.14 4.20
N GLN A 46 -5.10 -3.23 3.12
CA GLN A 46 -3.65 -3.08 3.22
C GLN A 46 -3.26 -1.66 3.66
N ASN A 47 -3.97 -0.64 3.18
CA ASN A 47 -3.76 0.73 3.64
C ASN A 47 -4.08 0.90 5.12
N ARG A 48 -5.18 0.32 5.57
CA ARG A 48 -5.55 0.32 6.99
C ARG A 48 -4.53 -0.44 7.83
N PHE A 49 -4.00 -1.54 7.29
CA PHE A 49 -2.97 -2.32 7.96
C PHE A 49 -1.69 -1.51 8.17
N LEU A 50 -1.26 -0.77 7.15
CA LEU A 50 -0.11 0.13 7.27
C LEU A 50 -0.34 1.18 8.36
N MET A 51 -1.51 1.81 8.39
CA MET A 51 -1.82 2.80 9.43
C MET A 51 -1.91 2.18 10.82
N LEU A 52 -2.36 0.93 10.91
CA LEU A 52 -2.37 0.19 12.17
C LEU A 52 -0.94 -0.02 12.71
N ILE A 53 -0.01 -0.39 11.84
CA ILE A 53 1.40 -0.53 12.18
C ILE A 53 1.98 0.79 12.70
N CYS A 54 1.76 1.89 11.97
CA CYS A 54 2.24 3.21 12.37
C CYS A 54 1.64 3.67 13.71
N THR A 55 0.37 3.38 13.94
CA THR A 55 -0.30 3.68 15.20
C THR A 55 0.27 2.84 16.34
N ALA A 56 0.59 1.57 16.11
CA ALA A 56 1.22 0.72 17.10
C ALA A 56 2.61 1.24 17.50
N ILE A 57 3.40 1.73 16.54
CA ILE A 57 4.70 2.34 16.83
C ILE A 57 4.55 3.64 17.64
N ALA A 58 3.57 4.46 17.29
CA ALA A 58 3.27 5.67 18.06
C ALA A 58 2.86 5.35 19.50
N LYS A 59 2.08 4.29 19.70
CA LYS A 59 1.71 3.82 21.04
C LYS A 59 2.92 3.28 21.81
N LEU A 60 3.83 2.59 21.13
CA LEU A 60 5.08 2.13 21.75
C LEU A 60 5.88 3.31 22.30
N HIS A 61 5.95 4.41 21.56
CA HIS A 61 6.55 5.64 22.07
C HIS A 61 5.84 6.13 23.33
N TYR A 62 4.51 6.18 23.30
CA TYR A 62 3.73 6.64 24.44
C TYR A 62 3.97 5.79 25.68
N ASP A 63 4.04 4.46 25.51
CA ASP A 63 4.19 3.53 26.64
C ASP A 63 5.63 3.42 27.16
N THR A 64 6.63 3.54 26.30
CA THR A 64 8.04 3.24 26.63
C THR A 64 8.99 4.41 26.45
N GLY A 65 8.57 5.49 25.79
CA GLY A 65 9.44 6.60 25.43
C GLY A 65 10.31 6.34 24.18
N TYR A 66 10.14 5.19 23.51
CA TYR A 66 10.91 4.89 22.31
C TYR A 66 10.63 5.91 21.20
N CYS A 67 11.70 6.40 20.57
CA CYS A 67 11.61 7.24 19.36
C CYS A 67 12.38 6.61 18.22
N CYS A 68 11.81 6.67 17.01
CA CYS A 68 12.56 6.31 15.81
C CYS A 68 13.82 7.20 15.71
N PRO A 69 14.98 6.65 15.33
CA PRO A 69 16.19 7.46 15.23
C PRO A 69 16.01 8.69 14.34
N GLY A 70 16.37 9.86 14.90
CA GLY A 70 16.21 11.13 14.22
C GLY A 70 14.83 11.81 14.40
N LEU A 71 13.85 11.12 15.00
CA LEU A 71 12.56 11.72 15.31
C LEU A 71 12.51 12.17 16.77
N GLN A 72 11.96 13.37 16.97
CA GLN A 72 11.68 13.88 18.31
C GLN A 72 10.33 13.36 18.79
N SER A 73 10.09 13.47 20.11
CA SER A 73 8.87 12.97 20.74
C SER A 73 7.58 13.49 20.06
N TRP A 74 7.53 14.78 19.72
CA TRP A 74 6.36 15.36 19.07
C TRP A 74 6.09 14.78 17.68
N ALA A 75 7.13 14.24 17.03
CA ALA A 75 7.04 13.66 15.69
C ALA A 75 6.61 12.19 15.70
N MET A 76 6.48 11.56 16.87
CA MET A 76 6.04 10.18 16.99
C MET A 76 4.53 10.05 16.84
N GLN A 77 4.03 10.43 15.66
CA GLN A 77 2.63 10.36 15.26
C GLN A 77 2.49 9.46 14.04
N PRO A 78 1.37 8.73 13.90
CA PRO A 78 1.23 7.75 12.82
C PRO A 78 1.55 8.28 11.42
N ALA A 79 1.07 9.47 11.07
CA ALA A 79 1.31 10.06 9.76
C ALA A 79 2.79 10.38 9.53
N ILE A 80 3.47 10.88 10.55
CA ILE A 80 4.91 11.21 10.47
C ILE A 80 5.76 9.94 10.44
N ILE A 81 5.40 8.93 11.23
CA ILE A 81 6.06 7.62 11.23
C ILE A 81 5.97 6.98 9.85
N LYS A 82 4.81 7.06 9.20
CA LYS A 82 4.62 6.57 7.84
C LYS A 82 5.61 7.24 6.87
N GLU A 83 5.71 8.57 6.92
CA GLU A 83 6.64 9.31 6.06
C GLU A 83 8.10 8.98 6.37
N TYR A 84 8.44 8.78 7.65
CA TYR A 84 9.76 8.38 8.06
C TYR A 84 10.19 7.06 7.41
N PHE A 85 9.34 6.02 7.44
CA PHE A 85 9.66 4.73 6.84
C PHE A 85 9.65 4.78 5.32
N LYS A 86 8.77 5.58 4.72
CA LYS A 86 8.78 5.82 3.28
C LYS A 86 10.11 6.39 2.81
N ALA A 87 10.60 7.41 3.50
CA ALA A 87 11.88 8.03 3.17
C ALA A 87 13.04 7.04 3.31
N ARG A 88 13.05 6.23 4.34
CA ARG A 88 14.10 5.23 4.56
C ARG A 88 14.04 4.08 3.56
N PHE A 89 12.87 3.68 3.13
CA PHE A 89 12.69 2.66 2.10
C PHE A 89 12.98 3.19 0.70
N GLY A 90 12.91 4.51 0.51
CA GLY A 90 13.23 5.16 -0.78
C GLY A 90 12.03 5.32 -1.69
N ILE A 91 10.82 5.46 -1.13
CA ILE A 91 9.60 5.67 -1.90
C ILE A 91 8.94 7.00 -1.53
N GLU A 92 8.27 7.64 -2.50
CA GLU A 92 7.50 8.86 -2.26
C GLU A 92 6.04 8.58 -1.94
N HIS A 93 5.43 7.62 -2.67
CA HIS A 93 4.00 7.33 -2.57
C HIS A 93 3.76 5.84 -2.45
N THR A 94 3.12 5.43 -1.38
CA THR A 94 2.73 4.03 -1.17
C THR A 94 1.67 3.58 -2.18
N SER A 95 0.87 4.51 -2.72
CA SER A 95 -0.16 4.20 -3.72
C SER A 95 0.41 3.68 -5.04
N LYS A 96 1.70 3.89 -5.31
CA LYS A 96 2.37 3.42 -6.52
C LYS A 96 2.95 2.00 -6.37
N LEU A 97 2.92 1.44 -5.17
CA LEU A 97 3.42 0.09 -4.92
C LEU A 97 2.36 -0.95 -5.31
N ASP A 98 2.79 -2.02 -5.97
CA ASP A 98 1.95 -3.20 -6.11
C ASP A 98 1.92 -4.00 -4.81
N THR A 99 1.16 -5.10 -4.78
CA THR A 99 1.01 -5.94 -3.58
C THR A 99 2.35 -6.51 -3.11
N ALA A 100 3.20 -6.98 -4.03
CA ALA A 100 4.51 -7.56 -3.69
C ALA A 100 5.46 -6.51 -3.14
N GLU A 101 5.52 -5.34 -3.76
CA GLU A 101 6.34 -4.21 -3.30
C GLU A 101 5.87 -3.70 -1.93
N PHE A 102 4.56 -3.65 -1.73
CA PHE A 102 3.99 -3.25 -0.45
C PHE A 102 4.35 -4.23 0.67
N THR A 103 4.32 -5.53 0.38
CA THR A 103 4.75 -6.55 1.35
C THR A 103 6.22 -6.36 1.75
N LYS A 104 7.09 -6.05 0.79
CA LYS A 104 8.49 -5.73 1.07
C LYS A 104 8.63 -4.49 1.96
N PHE A 105 7.80 -3.48 1.75
CA PHE A 105 7.79 -2.28 2.58
C PHE A 105 7.37 -2.60 4.02
N ILE A 106 6.35 -3.42 4.21
CA ILE A 106 5.91 -3.85 5.54
C ILE A 106 7.01 -4.65 6.26
N ASP A 107 7.64 -5.58 5.55
CA ASP A 107 8.76 -6.36 6.11
C ASP A 107 9.95 -5.47 6.48
N PHE A 108 10.21 -4.44 5.69
CA PHE A 108 11.24 -3.45 5.98
C PHE A 108 10.97 -2.71 7.29
N ILE A 109 9.72 -2.35 7.58
CA ILE A 109 9.36 -1.69 8.83
C ILE A 109 9.68 -2.61 10.03
N GLN A 110 9.27 -3.87 9.96
CA GLN A 110 9.53 -4.84 11.02
C GLN A 110 11.03 -5.05 11.23
N THR A 111 11.78 -5.28 10.15
CA THR A 111 13.24 -5.51 10.20
C THR A 111 13.95 -4.30 10.77
N THR A 112 13.57 -3.09 10.35
CA THR A 112 14.17 -1.85 10.84
C THR A 112 13.95 -1.67 12.35
N MET A 113 12.74 -1.97 12.83
CA MET A 113 12.45 -1.89 14.27
C MET A 113 13.33 -2.84 15.08
N VAL A 114 13.46 -4.08 14.62
CA VAL A 114 14.32 -5.07 15.30
C VAL A 114 15.78 -4.64 15.29
N GLU A 115 16.31 -4.20 14.16
CA GLU A 115 17.70 -3.78 14.02
C GLU A 115 18.03 -2.55 14.88
N GLU A 116 17.19 -1.54 14.86
CA GLU A 116 17.44 -0.28 15.58
C GLU A 116 17.28 -0.39 17.08
N THR A 117 16.55 -1.38 17.57
CA THR A 117 16.32 -1.60 18.99
C THR A 117 17.10 -2.79 19.54
N ASN A 118 17.95 -3.43 18.72
CA ASN A 118 18.67 -4.67 19.08
C ASN A 118 17.71 -5.77 19.56
N GLY A 119 16.53 -5.86 18.93
CA GLY A 119 15.50 -6.84 19.26
C GLY A 119 14.68 -6.53 20.51
N GLU A 120 14.90 -5.38 21.14
CA GLU A 120 14.14 -4.99 22.35
C GLU A 120 12.68 -4.75 22.04
N TYR A 121 12.37 -4.11 20.89
CA TYR A 121 11.01 -3.85 20.46
C TYR A 121 10.78 -4.45 19.08
N GLU A 122 9.79 -5.29 18.97
CA GLU A 122 9.39 -5.93 17.72
C GLU A 122 7.91 -5.69 17.48
N ILE A 123 7.58 -5.17 16.29
CA ILE A 123 6.20 -5.06 15.84
C ILE A 123 5.98 -6.19 14.82
N LEU A 124 5.10 -7.12 15.13
CA LEU A 124 4.77 -8.24 14.25
C LEU A 124 3.86 -7.75 13.12
N THR A 125 4.46 -7.21 12.07
CA THR A 125 3.75 -6.54 10.98
C THR A 125 2.88 -7.47 10.14
N THR A 126 3.07 -8.80 10.28
CA THR A 126 2.26 -9.79 9.58
C THR A 126 1.10 -10.33 10.43
N ASP A 127 0.99 -9.93 11.69
CA ASP A 127 -0.05 -10.40 12.61
C ASP A 127 -0.98 -9.25 12.98
N SER A 128 -2.13 -9.16 12.29
CA SER A 128 -3.11 -8.12 12.54
C SER A 128 -3.78 -8.23 13.92
N SER A 129 -3.93 -9.44 14.46
CA SER A 129 -4.47 -9.64 15.79
C SER A 129 -3.53 -9.10 16.87
N TYR A 130 -2.22 -9.34 16.70
CA TYR A 130 -1.20 -8.79 17.59
C TYR A 130 -1.22 -7.26 17.55
N LEU A 131 -1.25 -6.65 16.37
CA LEU A 131 -1.26 -5.20 16.22
C LEU A 131 -2.51 -4.58 16.86
N LYS A 132 -3.67 -5.21 16.69
CA LYS A 132 -4.91 -4.74 17.32
C LYS A 132 -4.84 -4.83 18.83
N SER A 133 -4.20 -5.85 19.39
CA SER A 133 -4.05 -6.00 20.84
C SER A 133 -3.19 -4.89 21.44
N LEU A 134 -2.22 -4.36 20.69
CA LEU A 134 -1.40 -3.24 21.16
C LEU A 134 -2.19 -1.94 21.28
N LEU A 135 -3.31 -1.82 20.58
CA LEU A 135 -4.12 -0.61 20.52
C LEU A 135 -5.27 -0.58 21.56
N SER A 136 -5.52 -1.72 22.19
CA SER A 136 -6.60 -1.84 23.17
C SER A 136 -6.18 -1.50 24.59
#